data_7e0aeed578b1b00203c124ab9ccb1752
#
_entry.id   7e0aeed578b1b00203c124ab9ccb1752
#
_cell.length_a   1.000
_cell.length_b   1.000
_cell.length_c   1.000
_cell.angle_alpha   90.00
_cell.angle_beta   90.00
_cell.angle_gamma   90.00
#
_symmetry.space_group_name_H-M   'P 1'
#
loop_
_entity.id
_entity.type
_entity.pdbx_description
1 polymer ?
#
loop_
_entity_poly.entity_id
_entity_poly.type
_entity_poly.pdbx_seq_one_letter_code
_entity_poly.pdbx_strand_id
1 'polypeptide(L)'
;ENIRDDNGKFKKIKNIVLGASFTPTPPYMVIESLGNWIENLEFALKEANSKEEKIDAIMESHLRFEHIHPFSDGNGRVGRALIVLYCLKESIPPVVIEKGQRERYIAALNNEDKKELKLLGIELSEKERIRQKLIKGMIRERQRGEVER
;
A
#
# COMPACT_ATOMS: atom_id res chain seq x y z
N GLU A 1 20.02 13.65 -10.92
CA GLU A 1 18.64 13.14 -10.69
C GLU A 1 17.68 14.18 -11.25
N ASN A 2 16.99 13.82 -12.32
CA ASN A 2 16.01 14.71 -12.95
C ASN A 2 14.76 14.75 -12.06
N ILE A 3 14.68 15.74 -11.19
CA ILE A 3 13.43 16.14 -10.54
C ILE A 3 12.55 16.74 -11.63
N ARG A 4 11.44 16.06 -11.97
CA ARG A 4 10.51 16.57 -12.99
C ARG A 4 9.82 17.81 -12.46
N ASP A 5 9.58 18.80 -13.32
CA ASP A 5 8.88 20.05 -13.00
C ASP A 5 7.40 19.86 -12.57
N ASP A 6 6.85 18.66 -12.73
CA ASP A 6 5.47 18.28 -12.38
C ASP A 6 5.34 17.53 -11.03
N ASN A 7 6.40 17.51 -10.22
CA ASN A 7 6.37 16.87 -8.89
C ASN A 7 5.24 17.42 -8.02
N GLY A 8 4.45 16.50 -7.46
CA GLY A 8 3.30 16.84 -6.61
C GLY A 8 2.08 17.36 -7.36
N LYS A 9 2.10 17.38 -8.69
CA LYS A 9 0.95 17.74 -9.53
C LYS A 9 0.32 16.49 -10.13
N PHE A 10 -1.00 16.53 -10.31
CA PHE A 10 -1.69 15.47 -11.03
C PHE A 10 -1.33 15.49 -12.52
N LYS A 11 -1.40 14.32 -13.13
CA LYS A 11 -1.12 14.15 -14.56
C LYS A 11 -2.03 15.04 -15.42
N LYS A 12 -1.47 15.59 -16.48
CA LYS A 12 -2.20 16.39 -17.49
C LYS A 12 -2.46 15.63 -18.77
N ILE A 13 -1.75 14.54 -18.97
CA ILE A 13 -1.80 13.69 -20.17
C ILE A 13 -2.16 12.27 -19.73
N LYS A 14 -2.87 11.54 -20.62
CA LYS A 14 -3.15 10.11 -20.40
C LYS A 14 -1.83 9.35 -20.25
N ASN A 15 -1.78 8.47 -19.27
CA ASN A 15 -0.66 7.54 -19.08
C ASN A 15 -1.11 6.10 -19.34
N ILE A 16 -0.14 5.23 -19.52
CA ILE A 16 -0.33 3.80 -19.73
C ILE A 16 0.47 3.05 -18.67
N VAL A 17 -0.11 2.00 -18.12
CA VAL A 17 0.60 1.07 -17.22
C VAL A 17 0.94 -0.17 -18.06
N LEU A 18 2.22 -0.38 -18.32
CA LEU A 18 2.68 -1.51 -19.11
C LEU A 18 2.36 -2.84 -18.41
N GLY A 19 1.73 -3.75 -19.15
CA GLY A 19 1.35 -5.06 -18.66
C GLY A 19 0.07 -5.11 -17.81
N ALA A 20 -0.58 -3.97 -17.54
CA ALA A 20 -1.86 -3.96 -16.84
C ALA A 20 -3.03 -4.29 -17.78
N SER A 21 -4.06 -4.93 -17.22
CA SER A 21 -5.32 -5.24 -17.92
C SER A 21 -6.28 -4.04 -17.99
N PHE A 22 -5.98 -2.94 -17.30
CA PHE A 22 -6.83 -1.76 -17.18
C PHE A 22 -6.24 -0.53 -17.86
N THR A 23 -7.13 0.44 -18.15
CA THR A 23 -6.75 1.77 -18.62
C THR A 23 -6.84 2.76 -17.44
N PRO A 24 -5.76 3.51 -17.11
CA PRO A 24 -5.82 4.50 -16.05
C PRO A 24 -6.87 5.59 -16.25
N THR A 25 -7.41 6.09 -15.15
CA THR A 25 -8.37 7.20 -15.13
C THR A 25 -7.87 8.37 -15.97
N PRO A 26 -8.70 8.98 -16.84
CA PRO A 26 -8.30 10.14 -17.62
C PRO A 26 -8.01 11.35 -16.72
N PRO A 27 -7.12 12.29 -17.15
CA PRO A 27 -6.65 13.39 -16.29
C PRO A 27 -7.78 14.24 -15.68
N TYR A 28 -8.83 14.53 -16.41
CA TYR A 28 -9.93 15.38 -15.95
C TYR A 28 -10.82 14.73 -14.87
N MET A 29 -10.73 13.41 -14.67
CA MET A 29 -11.47 12.67 -13.63
C MET A 29 -10.63 12.34 -12.39
N VAL A 30 -9.35 12.65 -12.40
CA VAL A 30 -8.43 12.24 -11.32
C VAL A 30 -8.86 12.76 -9.95
N ILE A 31 -9.24 14.04 -9.86
CA ILE A 31 -9.61 14.68 -8.58
C ILE A 31 -10.86 14.03 -7.99
N GLU A 32 -11.90 13.87 -8.81
CA GLU A 32 -13.15 13.22 -8.40
C GLU A 32 -12.91 11.76 -8.02
N SER A 33 -12.13 11.03 -8.82
CA SER A 33 -11.80 9.62 -8.54
C SER A 33 -11.00 9.45 -7.24
N LEU A 34 -10.10 10.37 -6.92
CA LEU A 34 -9.38 10.37 -5.64
C LEU A 34 -10.30 10.69 -4.47
N GLY A 35 -11.25 11.63 -4.61
CA GLY A 35 -12.26 11.90 -3.60
C GLY A 35 -13.07 10.63 -3.27
N ASN A 36 -13.65 10.01 -4.29
CA ASN A 36 -14.39 8.76 -4.15
C ASN A 36 -13.53 7.62 -3.58
N TRP A 37 -12.26 7.56 -3.97
CA TRP A 37 -11.31 6.56 -3.46
C TRP A 37 -11.10 6.68 -1.95
N ILE A 38 -10.89 7.91 -1.43
CA ILE A 38 -10.70 8.17 0.00
C ILE A 38 -11.97 7.80 0.78
N GLU A 39 -13.13 8.28 0.34
CA GLU A 39 -14.42 8.01 0.99
C GLU A 39 -14.73 6.51 1.06
N ASN A 40 -14.50 5.77 -0.04
CA ASN A 40 -14.71 4.33 -0.08
C ASN A 40 -13.75 3.58 0.86
N LEU A 41 -12.48 3.98 0.94
CA LEU A 41 -11.52 3.36 1.86
C LEU A 41 -11.90 3.62 3.31
N GLU A 42 -12.21 4.88 3.67
CA GLU A 42 -12.60 5.23 5.03
C GLU A 42 -13.88 4.50 5.47
N PHE A 43 -14.85 4.38 4.57
CA PHE A 43 -16.06 3.59 4.82
C PHE A 43 -15.71 2.11 5.03
N ALA A 44 -14.93 1.49 4.16
CA ALA A 44 -14.56 0.08 4.26
C ALA A 44 -13.77 -0.21 5.56
N LEU A 45 -12.87 0.69 5.96
CA LEU A 45 -12.12 0.56 7.21
C LEU A 45 -13.01 0.68 8.45
N LYS A 46 -14.04 1.54 8.39
CA LYS A 46 -15.01 1.70 9.48
C LYS A 46 -15.90 0.47 9.65
N GLU A 47 -16.32 -0.15 8.55
CA GLU A 47 -17.16 -1.35 8.56
C GLU A 47 -16.38 -2.65 8.89
N ALA A 48 -15.05 -2.64 8.74
CA ALA A 48 -14.21 -3.80 8.97
C ALA A 48 -14.17 -4.18 10.47
N ASN A 49 -14.50 -5.46 10.76
CA ASN A 49 -14.61 -6.00 12.12
C ASN A 49 -13.35 -6.78 12.54
N SER A 50 -12.42 -7.04 11.63
CA SER A 50 -11.19 -7.77 11.88
C SER A 50 -9.99 -7.09 11.24
N LYS A 51 -8.80 -7.46 11.71
CA LYS A 51 -7.52 -7.02 11.11
C LYS A 51 -7.41 -7.45 9.65
N GLU A 52 -7.83 -8.67 9.36
CA GLU A 52 -7.81 -9.25 8.01
C GLU A 52 -8.74 -8.49 7.06
N GLU A 53 -9.91 -8.08 7.52
CA GLU A 53 -10.84 -7.25 6.75
C GLU A 53 -10.27 -5.84 6.51
N LYS A 54 -9.58 -5.25 7.47
CA LYS A 54 -8.89 -3.97 7.29
C LYS A 54 -7.76 -4.08 6.28
N ILE A 55 -6.96 -5.14 6.33
CA ILE A 55 -5.90 -5.40 5.34
C ILE A 55 -6.51 -5.58 3.95
N ASP A 56 -7.62 -6.31 3.84
CA ASP A 56 -8.35 -6.50 2.58
C ASP A 56 -8.78 -5.15 1.99
N ALA A 57 -9.43 -4.31 2.79
CA ALA A 57 -9.85 -2.97 2.40
C ALA A 57 -8.67 -2.10 1.92
N ILE A 58 -7.54 -2.14 2.63
CA ILE A 58 -6.32 -1.39 2.25
C ILE A 58 -5.75 -1.91 0.93
N MET A 59 -5.65 -3.23 0.74
CA MET A 59 -5.09 -3.81 -0.47
C MET A 59 -6.01 -3.63 -1.69
N GLU A 60 -7.32 -3.73 -1.53
CA GLU A 60 -8.27 -3.41 -2.58
C GLU A 60 -8.25 -1.92 -2.94
N SER A 61 -8.16 -1.05 -1.93
CA SER A 61 -8.02 0.39 -2.13
C SER A 61 -6.73 0.72 -2.90
N HIS A 62 -5.63 0.01 -2.61
CA HIS A 62 -4.39 0.16 -3.37
C HIS A 62 -4.56 -0.20 -4.85
N LEU A 63 -5.24 -1.31 -5.17
CA LEU A 63 -5.54 -1.67 -6.56
C LEU A 63 -6.31 -0.55 -7.26
N ARG A 64 -7.32 0.03 -6.60
CA ARG A 64 -8.09 1.16 -7.14
C ARG A 64 -7.23 2.41 -7.33
N PHE A 65 -6.29 2.69 -6.43
CA PHE A 65 -5.31 3.77 -6.59
C PHE A 65 -4.43 3.58 -7.83
N GLU A 66 -3.97 2.36 -8.08
CA GLU A 66 -3.22 2.05 -9.31
C GLU A 66 -4.06 2.23 -10.57
N HIS A 67 -5.38 2.00 -10.52
CA HIS A 67 -6.31 2.30 -11.62
C HIS A 67 -6.46 3.82 -11.85
N ILE A 68 -6.50 4.62 -10.80
CA ILE A 68 -6.56 6.09 -10.92
C ILE A 68 -5.27 6.59 -11.54
N HIS A 69 -4.12 6.09 -11.07
CA HIS A 69 -2.79 6.43 -11.55
C HIS A 69 -2.59 7.95 -11.67
N PRO A 70 -2.73 8.70 -10.54
CA PRO A 70 -2.97 10.15 -10.59
C PRO A 70 -1.78 10.98 -11.05
N PHE A 71 -0.55 10.47 -10.96
CA PHE A 71 0.66 11.21 -11.27
C PHE A 71 1.27 10.79 -12.62
N SER A 72 2.11 11.64 -13.20
CA SER A 72 2.88 11.31 -14.41
C SER A 72 3.87 10.18 -14.18
N ASP A 73 4.42 10.10 -12.94
CA ASP A 73 5.37 9.06 -12.50
C ASP A 73 5.28 8.86 -10.99
N GLY A 74 5.79 7.74 -10.51
CA GLY A 74 5.88 7.45 -9.08
C GLY A 74 4.61 6.89 -8.44
N ASN A 75 3.54 6.61 -9.19
CA ASN A 75 2.29 6.10 -8.67
C ASN A 75 2.48 4.85 -7.79
N GLY A 76 3.24 3.86 -8.25
CA GLY A 76 3.52 2.65 -7.48
C GLY A 76 4.29 2.91 -6.17
N ARG A 77 5.17 3.93 -6.12
CA ARG A 77 5.85 4.34 -4.88
C ARG A 77 4.87 4.97 -3.90
N VAL A 78 4.05 5.89 -4.38
CA VAL A 78 3.01 6.54 -3.59
C VAL A 78 2.00 5.52 -3.11
N GLY A 79 1.49 4.65 -3.99
CA GLY A 79 0.53 3.60 -3.64
C GLY A 79 1.04 2.68 -2.53
N ARG A 80 2.29 2.20 -2.61
CA ARG A 80 2.88 1.40 -1.53
C ARG A 80 3.09 2.18 -0.23
N ALA A 81 3.43 3.47 -0.31
CA ALA A 81 3.51 4.32 0.88
C ALA A 81 2.14 4.51 1.55
N LEU A 82 1.06 4.62 0.76
CA LEU A 82 -0.31 4.69 1.25
C LEU A 82 -0.74 3.39 1.95
N ILE A 83 -0.36 2.22 1.44
CA ILE A 83 -0.61 0.94 2.16
C ILE A 83 0.00 1.01 3.58
N VAL A 84 1.27 1.39 3.69
CA VAL A 84 1.96 1.51 4.98
C VAL A 84 1.28 2.52 5.88
N LEU A 85 0.94 3.69 5.35
CA LEU A 85 0.26 4.76 6.10
C LEU A 85 -1.07 4.29 6.69
N TYR A 86 -1.92 3.65 5.90
CA TYR A 86 -3.22 3.18 6.38
C TYR A 86 -3.09 2.00 7.36
N CYS A 87 -2.13 1.09 7.15
CA CYS A 87 -1.82 0.09 8.16
C CYS A 87 -1.46 0.71 9.52
N LEU A 88 -0.60 1.75 9.52
CA LEU A 88 -0.20 2.45 10.75
C LEU A 88 -1.39 3.20 11.39
N LYS A 89 -2.22 3.89 10.61
CA LYS A 89 -3.44 4.56 11.11
C LYS A 89 -4.39 3.56 11.81
N GLU A 90 -4.50 2.36 11.28
CA GLU A 90 -5.36 1.30 11.82
C GLU A 90 -4.67 0.44 12.90
N SER A 91 -3.46 0.83 13.35
CA SER A 91 -2.66 0.06 14.32
C SER A 91 -2.38 -1.38 13.88
N ILE A 92 -2.23 -1.58 12.57
CA ILE A 92 -1.88 -2.85 11.94
C ILE A 92 -0.37 -2.84 11.63
N PRO A 93 0.37 -3.95 11.86
CA PRO A 93 1.73 -4.06 11.38
C PRO A 93 1.79 -3.82 9.87
N PRO A 94 2.70 -2.92 9.39
CA PRO A 94 2.67 -2.49 8.00
C PRO A 94 2.85 -3.63 7.00
N VAL A 95 2.14 -3.53 5.89
CA VAL A 95 2.36 -4.38 4.71
C VAL A 95 3.47 -3.75 3.88
N VAL A 96 4.65 -4.37 3.89
CA VAL A 96 5.82 -3.90 3.15
C VAL A 96 6.14 -4.87 2.02
N ILE A 97 6.02 -4.39 0.77
CA ILE A 97 6.34 -5.19 -0.42
C ILE A 97 7.86 -5.19 -0.62
N GLU A 98 8.52 -6.25 -0.22
CA GLU A 98 9.96 -6.45 -0.39
C GLU A 98 10.29 -6.97 -1.81
N LYS A 99 11.57 -6.96 -2.15
CA LYS A 99 12.04 -7.42 -3.47
C LYS A 99 11.59 -8.84 -3.82
N GLY A 100 11.58 -9.75 -2.85
CA GLY A 100 11.21 -11.16 -3.05
C GLY A 100 9.72 -11.40 -3.36
N GLN A 101 8.84 -10.43 -3.03
CA GLN A 101 7.40 -10.52 -3.32
C GLN A 101 6.98 -9.70 -4.54
N ARG A 102 7.92 -8.98 -5.16
CA ARG A 102 7.60 -8.01 -6.20
C ARG A 102 6.91 -8.62 -7.42
N GLU A 103 7.38 -9.75 -7.90
CA GLU A 103 6.79 -10.43 -9.07
C GLU A 103 5.34 -10.87 -8.79
N ARG A 104 5.12 -11.52 -7.65
CA ARG A 104 3.80 -11.95 -7.18
C ARG A 104 2.84 -10.77 -7.04
N TYR A 105 3.30 -9.69 -6.42
CA TYR A 105 2.54 -8.46 -6.24
C TYR A 105 2.17 -7.79 -7.57
N ILE A 106 3.12 -7.65 -8.51
CA ILE A 106 2.86 -7.05 -9.82
C ILE A 106 1.91 -7.92 -10.64
N ALA A 107 2.06 -9.24 -10.60
CA ALA A 107 1.14 -10.16 -11.27
C ALA A 107 -0.29 -10.02 -10.73
N ALA A 108 -0.45 -9.95 -9.41
CA ALA A 108 -1.76 -9.77 -8.78
C ALA A 108 -2.41 -8.42 -9.16
N LEU A 109 -1.63 -7.33 -9.22
CA LEU A 109 -2.13 -6.02 -9.68
C LEU A 109 -2.55 -6.06 -11.15
N ASN A 110 -1.70 -6.59 -12.03
CA ASN A 110 -1.96 -6.61 -13.46
C ASN A 110 -3.17 -7.47 -13.84
N ASN A 111 -3.41 -8.54 -13.09
CA ASN A 111 -4.56 -9.43 -13.28
C ASN A 111 -5.78 -9.05 -12.44
N GLU A 112 -5.72 -7.96 -11.68
CA GLU A 112 -6.77 -7.52 -10.76
C GLU A 112 -7.19 -8.61 -9.75
N ASP A 113 -6.23 -9.44 -9.34
CA ASP A 113 -6.46 -10.54 -8.42
C ASP A 113 -6.55 -10.05 -6.96
N LYS A 114 -7.74 -9.60 -6.58
CA LYS A 114 -8.04 -9.12 -5.23
C LYS A 114 -7.78 -10.16 -4.16
N LYS A 115 -8.07 -11.43 -4.46
CA LYS A 115 -7.84 -12.53 -3.51
C LYS A 115 -6.35 -12.70 -3.22
N GLU A 116 -5.54 -12.68 -4.25
CA GLU A 116 -4.09 -12.78 -4.12
C GLU A 116 -3.50 -11.56 -3.41
N LEU A 117 -3.96 -10.35 -3.71
CA LEU A 117 -3.56 -9.12 -3.02
C LEU A 117 -3.89 -9.18 -1.52
N LYS A 118 -5.09 -9.64 -1.15
CA LYS A 118 -5.49 -9.87 0.25
C LYS A 118 -4.56 -10.85 0.96
N LEU A 119 -4.34 -12.02 0.37
CA LEU A 119 -3.48 -13.06 0.94
C LEU A 119 -2.06 -12.54 1.15
N LEU A 120 -1.49 -11.86 0.16
CA LEU A 120 -0.18 -11.24 0.25
C LEU A 120 -0.13 -10.19 1.36
N GLY A 121 -1.15 -9.34 1.47
CA GLY A 121 -1.26 -8.33 2.53
C GLY A 121 -1.25 -8.94 3.92
N ILE A 122 -2.05 -9.98 4.15
CA ILE A 122 -2.11 -10.70 5.44
C ILE A 122 -0.75 -11.34 5.77
N GLU A 123 -0.15 -12.04 4.81
CA GLU A 123 1.15 -12.68 4.97
C GLU A 123 2.25 -11.69 5.36
N LEU A 124 2.34 -10.55 4.65
CA LEU A 124 3.37 -9.54 4.89
C LEU A 124 3.17 -8.78 6.21
N SER A 125 1.92 -8.47 6.57
CA SER A 125 1.61 -7.87 7.87
C SER A 125 1.98 -8.79 9.03
N GLU A 126 1.74 -10.09 8.89
CA GLU A 126 2.13 -11.07 9.93
C GLU A 126 3.65 -11.22 10.03
N LYS A 127 4.36 -11.26 8.90
CA LYS A 127 5.83 -11.25 8.84
C LYS A 127 6.40 -10.04 9.58
N GLU A 128 5.84 -8.85 9.35
CA GLU A 128 6.27 -7.63 10.02
C GLU A 128 5.96 -7.65 11.52
N ARG A 129 4.82 -8.19 11.92
CA ARG A 129 4.48 -8.40 13.35
C ARG A 129 5.52 -9.24 14.07
N ILE A 130 5.94 -10.34 13.45
CA ILE A 130 6.97 -11.22 14.01
C ILE A 130 8.30 -10.47 14.12
N ARG A 131 8.70 -9.76 13.06
CA ARG A 131 9.93 -8.96 13.04
C ARG A 131 9.96 -7.91 14.16
N GLN A 132 8.86 -7.18 14.35
CA GLN A 132 8.75 -6.18 15.42
C GLN A 132 8.86 -6.79 16.82
N LYS A 133 8.29 -7.98 17.05
CA LYS A 133 8.43 -8.71 18.31
C LYS A 133 9.88 -9.10 18.59
N LEU A 134 10.59 -9.62 17.60
CA LEU A 134 12.01 -9.98 17.73
C LEU A 134 12.87 -8.77 18.08
N ILE A 135 12.70 -7.65 17.37
CA ILE A 135 13.43 -6.42 17.64
C ILE A 135 13.17 -5.91 19.06
N LYS A 136 11.92 -5.88 19.52
CA LYS A 136 11.56 -5.48 20.87
C LYS A 136 12.19 -6.40 21.93
N GLY A 137 12.27 -7.70 21.67
CA GLY A 137 12.96 -8.67 22.52
C GLY A 137 14.45 -8.34 22.68
N MET A 138 15.14 -8.18 21.55
CA MET A 138 16.57 -7.83 21.54
C MET A 138 16.90 -6.52 22.25
N ILE A 139 16.05 -5.50 22.10
CA ILE A 139 16.22 -4.21 22.80
C ILE A 139 16.10 -4.39 24.31
N ARG A 140 15.12 -5.16 24.79
CA ARG A 140 14.91 -5.43 26.21
C ARG A 140 16.07 -6.19 26.84
N GLU A 141 16.60 -7.19 26.15
CA GLU A 141 17.76 -7.96 26.60
C GLU A 141 19.00 -7.07 26.73
N ARG A 142 19.26 -6.22 25.74
CA ARG A 142 20.35 -5.26 25.76
C ARG A 142 20.26 -4.30 26.96
N GLN A 143 19.08 -3.73 27.19
CA GLN A 143 18.85 -2.82 28.32
C GLN A 143 19.06 -3.51 29.68
N ARG A 144 18.68 -4.79 29.86
CA ARG A 144 18.95 -5.57 31.07
C ARG A 144 20.43 -5.79 31.27
N GLY A 145 21.18 -6.18 30.26
CA GLY A 145 22.62 -6.40 30.33
C GLY A 145 23.45 -5.12 30.59
N GLU A 146 22.90 -3.93 30.32
CA GLU A 146 23.53 -2.65 30.66
C GLU A 146 23.30 -2.23 32.13
N VAL A 147 22.19 -2.67 32.74
CA VAL A 147 21.88 -2.38 34.16
C VAL A 147 22.63 -3.31 35.13
N GLU A 148 23.04 -4.49 34.67
CA GLU A 148 23.79 -5.48 35.48
C GLU A 148 25.33 -5.28 35.48
N ARG A 149 25.81 -4.20 34.82
CA ARG A 149 27.25 -3.82 34.82
C ARG A 149 27.50 -2.56 35.62
#